data_bf7996ef5486f64ba3427a7a5084f8c2
#
_entry.id   bf7996ef5486f64ba3427a7a5084f8c2
#
_cell.length_a   1.000
_cell.length_b   1.000
_cell.length_c   1.000
_cell.angle_alpha   90.00
_cell.angle_beta   90.00
_cell.angle_gamma   90.00
#
_symmetry.space_group_name_H-M   'P 1'
#
loop_
_entity.id
_entity.type
_entity.pdbx_description
1 polymer ?
#
loop_
_entity_poly.entity_id
_entity_poly.type
_entity_poly.pdbx_seq_one_letter_code
_entity_poly.pdbx_strand_id
1 'polypeptide(L)'
;MNKYIVNGGHALYGEVTVSGAKNAAVAIIPAALMVDGVCRIENIPQISDVTLFFSILDELGVKVRVLNRHAVELDCHVVRSTRPSYELARRIRASYYLLGALLGRFGEATVAMPGGCDFGVRPIDQHIKGFTAMGAEVSVEGGYINARAKNGHLHGANIYLDVVSVGATMNIMMAAALAEGTTVIENAAREPHIVDLANFLNSMGADIKGAGTDSIKIRGVKKLNGGSYAIIPDQIEAGTYMAAVAATGGELLIRNVIPKHMDCISAKLMEMGVEIEENGDEMLVRRTGRLQRTNVKTMPYPGFPTDMQPQIASVLALADGTSLITESVWNNRFKYVDELKRLGARIQVDGKVAVLEGVDHFTGAPVQAPDLRAGAALVIAALAAHGTTEISHVQYIERGYEDIVSKLRAVGADIAMVDEPETEKDEARIG
;
A
#
# COMPACT_ATOMS: atom_id res chain seq x y z
N MET A 1 -20.82 13.17 4.94
CA MET A 1 -19.64 12.40 4.47
C MET A 1 -18.86 13.23 3.47
N ASN A 2 -17.52 13.19 3.52
CA ASN A 2 -16.70 13.97 2.59
C ASN A 2 -16.76 13.39 1.18
N LYS A 3 -16.74 14.27 0.18
CA LYS A 3 -16.59 13.93 -1.24
C LYS A 3 -15.56 14.84 -1.91
N TYR A 4 -14.96 14.37 -3.00
CA TYR A 4 -14.15 15.22 -3.88
C TYR A 4 -15.00 15.71 -5.04
N ILE A 5 -14.90 17.02 -5.32
CA ILE A 5 -15.46 17.66 -6.51
C ILE A 5 -14.27 17.99 -7.41
N VAL A 6 -14.28 17.46 -8.63
CA VAL A 6 -13.22 17.64 -9.60
C VAL A 6 -13.80 18.26 -10.88
N ASN A 7 -13.32 19.43 -11.26
CA ASN A 7 -13.57 20.03 -12.57
C ASN A 7 -12.37 19.69 -13.46
N GLY A 8 -12.55 18.71 -14.33
CA GLY A 8 -11.46 18.16 -15.13
C GLY A 8 -11.16 18.93 -16.42
N GLY A 9 -10.26 18.39 -17.23
CA GLY A 9 -9.86 18.97 -18.51
C GLY A 9 -8.69 19.96 -18.41
N HIS A 10 -8.01 20.04 -17.27
CA HIS A 10 -6.84 20.89 -17.07
C HIS A 10 -5.55 20.07 -17.09
N ALA A 11 -4.56 20.50 -17.88
CA ALA A 11 -3.23 19.93 -17.86
C ALA A 11 -2.51 20.29 -16.54
N LEU A 12 -1.68 19.38 -16.03
CA LEU A 12 -0.97 19.56 -14.78
C LEU A 12 0.44 20.10 -15.00
N TYR A 13 0.84 21.11 -14.22
CA TYR A 13 2.18 21.71 -14.30
C TYR A 13 2.70 22.05 -12.90
N GLY A 14 3.99 21.84 -12.69
CA GLY A 14 4.66 22.22 -11.45
C GLY A 14 5.44 21.07 -10.83
N GLU A 15 5.52 21.08 -9.51
CA GLU A 15 6.24 20.05 -8.75
C GLU A 15 5.38 19.43 -7.64
N VAL A 16 5.59 18.15 -7.39
CA VAL A 16 4.95 17.41 -6.32
C VAL A 16 5.98 16.56 -5.57
N THR A 17 5.92 16.59 -4.24
CA THR A 17 6.79 15.75 -3.40
C THR A 17 6.02 14.53 -2.93
N VAL A 18 6.59 13.34 -3.16
CA VAL A 18 6.04 12.06 -2.76
C VAL A 18 6.25 11.84 -1.26
N SER A 19 5.24 11.33 -0.59
CA SER A 19 5.26 10.99 0.84
C SER A 19 5.94 9.64 1.08
N GLY A 20 6.17 9.31 2.34
CA GLY A 20 6.67 8.00 2.73
C GLY A 20 5.72 6.87 2.31
N ALA A 21 6.31 5.71 1.98
CA ALA A 21 5.57 4.57 1.45
C ALA A 21 4.58 4.00 2.48
N LYS A 22 3.29 4.03 2.13
CA LYS A 22 2.22 3.40 2.94
C LYS A 22 2.56 1.96 3.26
N ASN A 23 2.90 1.16 2.24
CA ASN A 23 3.12 -0.28 2.41
C ASN A 23 4.36 -0.60 3.27
N ALA A 24 5.33 0.29 3.33
CA ALA A 24 6.46 0.20 4.25
C ALA A 24 6.05 0.64 5.68
N ALA A 25 5.38 1.78 5.82
CA ALA A 25 4.95 2.31 7.11
C ALA A 25 4.11 1.32 7.92
N VAL A 26 3.11 0.68 7.27
CA VAL A 26 2.22 -0.29 7.94
C VAL A 26 2.91 -1.60 8.36
N ALA A 27 4.14 -1.85 7.91
CA ALA A 27 4.97 -2.97 8.36
C ALA A 27 6.04 -2.52 9.38
N ILE A 28 6.69 -1.38 9.15
CA ILE A 28 7.76 -0.86 10.01
C ILE A 28 7.22 -0.40 11.37
N ILE A 29 6.04 0.23 11.41
CA ILE A 29 5.41 0.66 12.67
C ILE A 29 5.14 -0.52 13.61
N PRO A 30 4.49 -1.63 13.19
CA PRO A 30 4.41 -2.84 14.02
C PRO A 30 5.77 -3.47 14.32
N ALA A 31 6.73 -3.44 13.39
CA ALA A 31 8.06 -3.99 13.61
C ALA A 31 8.84 -3.25 14.72
N ALA A 32 8.52 -1.98 14.99
CA ALA A 32 9.09 -1.25 16.11
C ALA A 32 8.79 -1.91 17.48
N LEU A 33 7.67 -2.66 17.61
CA LEU A 33 7.37 -3.47 18.80
C LEU A 33 8.46 -4.50 19.13
N MET A 34 9.25 -4.90 18.14
CA MET A 34 10.33 -5.88 18.33
C MET A 34 11.57 -5.29 19.02
N VAL A 35 11.66 -3.97 19.06
CA VAL A 35 12.82 -3.24 19.59
C VAL A 35 12.70 -3.06 21.11
N ASP A 36 13.78 -3.37 21.82
CA ASP A 36 13.91 -3.05 23.23
C ASP A 36 14.59 -1.68 23.37
N GLY A 37 13.79 -0.62 23.18
CA GLY A 37 14.33 0.73 23.13
C GLY A 37 13.38 1.74 22.50
N VAL A 38 13.95 2.87 22.11
CA VAL A 38 13.26 3.97 21.43
C VAL A 38 13.59 3.94 19.94
N CYS A 39 12.55 3.89 19.10
CA CYS A 39 12.65 4.02 17.65
C CYS A 39 12.19 5.41 17.22
N ARG A 40 13.04 6.14 16.53
CA ARG A 40 12.65 7.33 15.77
C ARG A 40 12.44 6.95 14.33
N ILE A 41 11.21 7.16 13.82
CA ILE A 41 10.84 6.84 12.44
C ILE A 41 10.52 8.14 11.73
N GLU A 42 11.17 8.36 10.59
CA GLU A 42 11.05 9.55 9.75
C GLU A 42 10.40 9.22 8.41
N ASN A 43 10.01 10.24 7.67
CA ASN A 43 9.27 10.12 6.41
C ASN A 43 7.97 9.30 6.55
N ILE A 44 7.28 9.44 7.68
CA ILE A 44 5.99 8.77 7.92
C ILE A 44 4.89 9.51 7.14
N PRO A 45 4.10 8.82 6.31
CA PRO A 45 2.97 9.45 5.63
C PRO A 45 1.82 9.77 6.60
N GLN A 46 1.20 10.94 6.42
CA GLN A 46 0.02 11.35 7.20
C GLN A 46 -1.24 10.74 6.59
N ILE A 47 -1.49 9.48 6.90
CA ILE A 47 -2.62 8.69 6.40
C ILE A 47 -3.35 8.01 7.56
N SER A 48 -4.64 7.72 7.39
CA SER A 48 -5.48 7.17 8.46
C SER A 48 -5.03 5.79 8.95
N ASP A 49 -4.44 4.97 8.08
CA ASP A 49 -3.89 3.65 8.47
C ASP A 49 -2.72 3.80 9.46
N VAL A 50 -1.87 4.82 9.31
CA VAL A 50 -0.77 5.11 10.24
C VAL A 50 -1.28 5.60 11.59
N THR A 51 -2.22 6.55 11.59
CA THR A 51 -2.84 7.05 12.82
C THR A 51 -3.50 5.91 13.62
N LEU A 52 -4.15 4.98 12.92
CA LEU A 52 -4.77 3.83 13.56
C LEU A 52 -3.73 2.88 14.19
N PHE A 53 -2.58 2.68 13.54
CA PHE A 53 -1.49 1.93 14.16
C PHE A 53 -0.94 2.59 15.40
N PHE A 54 -0.82 3.92 15.43
CA PHE A 54 -0.40 4.61 16.64
C PHE A 54 -1.38 4.39 17.80
N SER A 55 -2.69 4.37 17.52
CA SER A 55 -3.69 4.04 18.53
C SER A 55 -3.57 2.60 19.04
N ILE A 56 -3.28 1.64 18.15
CA ILE A 56 -3.02 0.24 18.53
C ILE A 56 -1.76 0.13 19.39
N LEU A 57 -0.67 0.79 19.02
CA LEU A 57 0.58 0.76 19.77
C LEU A 57 0.42 1.38 21.17
N ASP A 58 -0.29 2.50 21.28
CA ASP A 58 -0.58 3.14 22.57
C ASP A 58 -1.41 2.22 23.47
N GLU A 59 -2.42 1.54 22.94
CA GLU A 59 -3.20 0.52 23.66
C GLU A 59 -2.32 -0.64 24.16
N LEU A 60 -1.34 -1.06 23.36
CA LEU A 60 -0.38 -2.12 23.74
C LEU A 60 0.65 -1.64 24.79
N GLY A 61 0.69 -0.35 25.09
CA GLY A 61 1.55 0.26 26.12
C GLY A 61 2.80 0.96 25.59
N VAL A 62 2.97 1.06 24.28
CA VAL A 62 4.04 1.85 23.64
C VAL A 62 3.75 3.34 23.80
N LYS A 63 4.76 4.13 24.19
CA LYS A 63 4.60 5.58 24.23
C LYS A 63 4.86 6.15 22.84
N VAL A 64 3.83 6.72 22.22
CA VAL A 64 3.88 7.35 20.91
C VAL A 64 4.07 8.85 21.09
N ARG A 65 5.18 9.40 20.56
CA ARG A 65 5.47 10.84 20.58
C ARG A 65 5.63 11.36 19.17
N VAL A 66 4.68 12.14 18.71
CA VAL A 66 4.77 12.83 17.43
C VAL A 66 5.78 13.99 17.55
N LEU A 67 6.85 13.95 16.78
CA LEU A 67 7.91 14.96 16.79
C LEU A 67 7.61 16.10 15.82
N ASN A 68 7.10 15.76 14.65
CA ASN A 68 6.61 16.68 13.63
C ASN A 68 5.65 15.94 12.68
N ARG A 69 5.21 16.61 11.59
CA ARG A 69 4.28 16.03 10.62
C ARG A 69 4.73 14.68 10.04
N HIS A 70 6.04 14.45 9.88
CA HIS A 70 6.59 13.26 9.21
C HIS A 70 7.56 12.45 10.07
N ALA A 71 7.60 12.69 11.39
CA ALA A 71 8.46 11.96 12.30
C ALA A 71 7.77 11.63 13.62
N VAL A 72 8.00 10.41 14.08
CA VAL A 72 7.48 9.90 15.36
C VAL A 72 8.60 9.21 16.14
N GLU A 73 8.49 9.25 17.45
CA GLU A 73 9.30 8.48 18.38
C GLU A 73 8.40 7.45 19.08
N LEU A 74 8.79 6.19 19.03
CA LEU A 74 8.09 5.05 19.62
C LEU A 74 8.97 4.47 20.73
N ASP A 75 8.58 4.64 21.99
CA ASP A 75 9.26 4.03 23.13
C ASP A 75 8.64 2.66 23.41
N CYS A 76 9.34 1.61 22.98
CA CYS A 76 8.93 0.22 23.05
C CYS A 76 9.57 -0.57 24.21
N HIS A 77 10.15 0.09 25.21
CA HIS A 77 10.68 -0.59 26.40
C HIS A 77 9.60 -1.36 27.16
N VAL A 78 8.38 -0.81 27.21
CA VAL A 78 7.27 -1.42 27.93
C VAL A 78 6.13 -1.70 26.96
N VAL A 79 5.91 -2.98 26.68
CA VAL A 79 4.71 -3.49 25.98
C VAL A 79 3.91 -4.30 27.01
N ARG A 80 2.65 -3.93 27.24
CA ARG A 80 1.81 -4.48 28.30
C ARG A 80 0.90 -5.62 27.85
N SER A 81 0.67 -5.73 26.55
CA SER A 81 -0.24 -6.72 25.97
C SER A 81 0.27 -7.19 24.61
N THR A 82 0.04 -8.48 24.33
CA THR A 82 0.25 -9.11 23.00
C THR A 82 -1.07 -9.28 22.24
N ARG A 83 -2.12 -8.62 22.73
CA ARG A 83 -3.47 -8.72 22.19
C ARG A 83 -4.07 -7.32 22.02
N PRO A 84 -4.00 -6.72 20.82
CA PRO A 84 -4.71 -5.49 20.52
C PRO A 84 -6.23 -5.72 20.54
N SER A 85 -7.00 -4.66 20.80
CA SER A 85 -8.46 -4.75 20.79
C SER A 85 -9.00 -5.16 19.44
N TYR A 86 -10.09 -5.91 19.45
CA TYR A 86 -10.80 -6.32 18.23
C TYR A 86 -11.23 -5.11 17.40
N GLU A 87 -11.77 -4.09 18.05
CA GLU A 87 -12.32 -2.91 17.42
C GLU A 87 -11.29 -2.10 16.63
N LEU A 88 -10.06 -1.97 17.15
CA LEU A 88 -8.99 -1.28 16.43
C LEU A 88 -8.37 -2.19 15.35
N ALA A 89 -8.04 -3.43 15.70
CA ALA A 89 -7.33 -4.31 14.78
C ALA A 89 -8.14 -4.67 13.53
N ARG A 90 -9.47 -4.85 13.63
CA ARG A 90 -10.33 -5.16 12.48
C ARG A 90 -10.46 -4.02 11.47
N ARG A 91 -10.20 -2.76 11.88
CA ARG A 91 -10.33 -1.59 11.00
C ARG A 91 -9.21 -1.46 10.00
N ILE A 92 -8.05 -2.07 10.28
CA ILE A 92 -6.87 -2.03 9.41
C ILE A 92 -6.47 -3.43 8.97
N ARG A 93 -6.38 -3.63 7.66
CA ARG A 93 -5.95 -4.92 7.10
C ARG A 93 -4.54 -5.33 7.49
N ALA A 94 -3.66 -4.34 7.61
CA ALA A 94 -2.26 -4.56 7.94
C ALA A 94 -2.05 -4.96 9.41
N SER A 95 -3.12 -5.01 10.24
CA SER A 95 -3.03 -5.47 11.65
C SER A 95 -2.40 -6.86 11.79
N TYR A 96 -2.48 -7.72 10.77
CA TYR A 96 -1.83 -9.03 10.79
C TYR A 96 -0.30 -8.95 10.86
N TYR A 97 0.35 -7.81 10.56
CA TYR A 97 1.79 -7.63 10.79
C TYR A 97 2.16 -7.63 12.28
N LEU A 98 1.20 -7.32 13.16
CA LEU A 98 1.37 -7.48 14.60
C LEU A 98 1.65 -8.93 15.01
N LEU A 99 1.18 -9.93 14.21
CA LEU A 99 1.45 -11.35 14.49
C LEU A 99 2.94 -11.64 14.49
N GLY A 100 3.65 -11.29 13.43
CA GLY A 100 5.09 -11.54 13.31
C GLY A 100 5.91 -10.77 14.34
N ALA A 101 5.55 -9.51 14.59
CA ALA A 101 6.24 -8.66 15.55
C ALA A 101 6.07 -9.15 16.99
N LEU A 102 4.83 -9.42 17.43
CA LEU A 102 4.54 -9.86 18.79
C LEU A 102 5.01 -11.29 19.05
N LEU A 103 4.75 -12.21 18.10
CA LEU A 103 5.20 -13.58 18.20
C LEU A 103 6.75 -13.68 18.28
N GLY A 104 7.45 -12.86 17.47
CA GLY A 104 8.92 -12.84 17.46
C GLY A 104 9.52 -12.34 18.76
N ARG A 105 8.96 -11.29 19.38
CA ARG A 105 9.50 -10.72 20.63
C ARG A 105 8.98 -11.40 21.89
N PHE A 106 7.70 -11.78 21.94
CA PHE A 106 7.05 -12.23 23.17
C PHE A 106 6.69 -13.72 23.17
N GLY A 107 6.89 -14.41 22.04
CA GLY A 107 6.53 -15.82 21.88
C GLY A 107 5.02 -16.07 21.76
N GLU A 108 4.20 -15.03 21.77
CA GLU A 108 2.75 -15.13 21.61
C GLU A 108 2.14 -13.88 20.96
N ALA A 109 1.06 -14.07 20.22
CA ALA A 109 0.27 -13.00 19.62
C ALA A 109 -1.18 -13.43 19.45
N THR A 110 -2.12 -12.55 19.75
CA THR A 110 -3.54 -12.74 19.46
C THR A 110 -4.03 -11.51 18.68
N VAL A 111 -4.34 -11.67 17.42
CA VAL A 111 -4.73 -10.56 16.55
C VAL A 111 -6.07 -10.88 15.89
N ALA A 112 -6.99 -9.92 15.85
CA ALA A 112 -8.25 -10.09 15.16
C ALA A 112 -8.01 -10.41 13.68
N MET A 113 -8.82 -11.33 13.12
CA MET A 113 -8.84 -11.55 11.68
C MET A 113 -9.07 -10.21 10.99
N PRO A 114 -8.23 -9.84 10.01
CA PRO A 114 -8.38 -8.56 9.35
C PRO A 114 -9.77 -8.46 8.71
N GLY A 115 -10.50 -7.41 9.06
CA GLY A 115 -11.83 -7.11 8.52
C GLY A 115 -11.77 -6.95 7.00
N GLY A 116 -12.87 -7.27 6.33
CA GLY A 116 -12.93 -7.24 4.87
C GLY A 116 -12.72 -5.84 4.31
N CYS A 117 -11.90 -5.73 3.30
CA CYS A 117 -12.22 -4.94 2.12
C CYS A 117 -12.87 -5.90 1.15
N ASP A 118 -13.64 -5.37 0.22
CA ASP A 118 -14.42 -6.11 -0.77
C ASP A 118 -13.64 -7.03 -1.74
N PHE A 119 -12.33 -7.25 -1.51
CA PHE A 119 -11.49 -8.16 -2.32
C PHE A 119 -11.56 -9.63 -1.88
N GLY A 120 -12.42 -9.98 -0.91
CA GLY A 120 -12.54 -11.35 -0.40
C GLY A 120 -11.58 -11.68 0.76
N VAL A 121 -11.66 -12.91 1.24
CA VAL A 121 -10.82 -13.46 2.31
C VAL A 121 -9.38 -13.49 1.82
N ARG A 122 -8.46 -12.83 2.55
CA ARG A 122 -7.03 -13.02 2.32
C ARG A 122 -6.61 -14.33 2.97
N PRO A 123 -6.05 -15.27 2.20
CA PRO A 123 -5.52 -16.49 2.79
C PRO A 123 -4.33 -16.12 3.68
N ILE A 124 -4.32 -16.62 4.91
CA ILE A 124 -3.22 -16.52 5.87
C ILE A 124 -2.43 -17.82 5.97
N ASP A 125 -2.70 -18.76 5.06
CA ASP A 125 -2.10 -20.09 5.00
C ASP A 125 -0.57 -20.04 4.96
N GLN A 126 0.03 -19.13 4.18
CA GLN A 126 1.47 -18.99 4.09
C GLN A 126 2.08 -18.39 5.38
N HIS A 127 1.34 -17.53 6.10
CA HIS A 127 1.75 -17.05 7.42
C HIS A 127 1.74 -18.19 8.43
N ILE A 128 0.65 -18.96 8.48
CA ILE A 128 0.51 -20.12 9.36
C ILE A 128 1.60 -21.15 9.06
N LYS A 129 1.84 -21.47 7.78
CA LYS A 129 2.92 -22.35 7.34
C LYS A 129 4.29 -21.93 7.90
N GLY A 130 4.63 -20.64 7.74
CA GLY A 130 5.88 -20.09 8.23
C GLY A 130 6.02 -20.17 9.75
N PHE A 131 5.03 -19.70 10.48
CA PHE A 131 5.04 -19.72 11.94
C PHE A 131 5.08 -21.14 12.51
N THR A 132 4.33 -22.07 11.89
CA THR A 132 4.33 -23.48 12.31
C THR A 132 5.67 -24.13 12.05
N ALA A 133 6.31 -23.85 10.91
CA ALA A 133 7.67 -24.34 10.62
C ALA A 133 8.69 -23.85 11.64
N MET A 134 8.49 -22.65 12.19
CA MET A 134 9.34 -22.05 13.24
C MET A 134 8.98 -22.53 14.66
N GLY A 135 8.03 -23.46 14.82
CA GLY A 135 7.65 -24.05 16.10
C GLY A 135 6.53 -23.35 16.84
N ALA A 136 5.73 -22.52 16.16
CA ALA A 136 4.52 -21.95 16.75
C ALA A 136 3.31 -22.89 16.56
N GLU A 137 2.41 -22.87 17.53
CA GLU A 137 1.02 -23.33 17.37
C GLU A 137 0.17 -22.14 16.91
N VAL A 138 -0.60 -22.33 15.85
CA VAL A 138 -1.47 -21.28 15.30
C VAL A 138 -2.89 -21.83 15.20
N SER A 139 -3.85 -21.11 15.81
CA SER A 139 -5.28 -21.39 15.65
C SER A 139 -6.04 -20.17 15.16
N VAL A 140 -7.16 -20.40 14.49
CA VAL A 140 -8.09 -19.35 14.07
C VAL A 140 -9.43 -19.65 14.70
N GLU A 141 -9.79 -18.90 15.74
CA GLU A 141 -10.97 -19.15 16.55
C GLU A 141 -11.62 -17.85 16.99
N GLY A 142 -12.95 -17.80 16.99
CA GLY A 142 -13.70 -16.64 17.50
C GLY A 142 -13.37 -15.31 16.80
N GLY A 143 -12.95 -15.36 15.53
CA GLY A 143 -12.55 -14.15 14.78
C GLY A 143 -11.13 -13.67 15.08
N TYR A 144 -10.32 -14.46 15.78
CA TYR A 144 -8.92 -14.15 16.10
C TYR A 144 -7.98 -15.18 15.49
N ILE A 145 -6.77 -14.73 15.18
CA ILE A 145 -5.59 -15.55 14.91
C ILE A 145 -4.79 -15.58 16.20
N ASN A 146 -4.63 -16.76 16.79
CA ASN A 146 -3.81 -16.99 17.96
C ASN A 146 -2.55 -17.72 17.54
N ALA A 147 -1.38 -17.18 17.85
CA ALA A 147 -0.08 -17.78 17.58
C ALA A 147 0.74 -17.85 18.87
N ARG A 148 1.33 -18.99 19.18
CA ARG A 148 2.14 -19.20 20.38
C ARG A 148 3.32 -20.12 20.09
N ALA A 149 4.52 -19.70 20.48
CA ALA A 149 5.71 -20.54 20.42
C ALA A 149 5.63 -21.65 21.49
N LYS A 150 5.81 -22.93 21.09
CA LYS A 150 5.66 -24.09 21.98
C LYS A 150 6.55 -24.05 23.23
N ASN A 151 7.76 -23.52 23.07
CA ASN A 151 8.76 -23.45 24.13
C ASN A 151 9.06 -22.00 24.57
N GLY A 152 8.13 -21.06 24.31
CA GLY A 152 8.28 -19.66 24.64
C GLY A 152 9.09 -18.85 23.62
N HIS A 153 9.80 -19.49 22.67
CA HIS A 153 10.55 -18.85 21.60
C HIS A 153 10.51 -19.66 20.30
N LEU A 154 10.70 -18.96 19.20
CA LEU A 154 10.72 -19.56 17.88
C LEU A 154 12.12 -20.09 17.54
N HIS A 155 12.17 -21.05 16.63
CA HIS A 155 13.41 -21.61 16.09
C HIS A 155 13.53 -21.34 14.58
N GLY A 156 14.76 -21.21 14.11
CA GLY A 156 15.05 -21.08 12.68
C GLY A 156 14.55 -22.29 11.87
N ALA A 157 14.08 -22.02 10.64
CA ALA A 157 13.53 -23.03 9.77
C ALA A 157 13.80 -22.71 8.29
N ASN A 158 13.78 -23.72 7.43
CA ASN A 158 13.73 -23.54 5.98
C ASN A 158 12.25 -23.52 5.56
N ILE A 159 11.82 -22.41 4.98
CA ILE A 159 10.42 -22.16 4.64
C ILE A 159 10.30 -21.84 3.16
N TYR A 160 9.66 -22.74 2.41
CA TYR A 160 9.31 -22.48 1.01
C TYR A 160 7.86 -21.97 0.95
N LEU A 161 7.67 -20.78 0.39
CA LEU A 161 6.33 -20.21 0.17
C LEU A 161 5.75 -20.80 -1.13
N ASP A 162 4.55 -21.39 -1.05
CA ASP A 162 3.90 -22.00 -2.23
C ASP A 162 3.49 -20.95 -3.27
N VAL A 163 3.24 -19.72 -2.79
CA VAL A 163 3.00 -18.55 -3.62
C VAL A 163 3.81 -17.37 -3.08
N VAL A 164 4.25 -16.49 -3.96
CA VAL A 164 4.89 -15.23 -3.56
C VAL A 164 3.89 -14.40 -2.76
N SER A 165 4.17 -14.16 -1.49
CA SER A 165 3.30 -13.44 -0.57
C SER A 165 4.08 -12.37 0.19
N VAL A 166 3.76 -11.11 -0.09
CA VAL A 166 4.33 -9.94 0.62
C VAL A 166 4.07 -10.04 2.13
N GLY A 167 2.81 -10.27 2.50
CA GLY A 167 2.41 -10.34 3.90
C GLY A 167 3.10 -11.46 4.67
N ALA A 168 3.17 -12.67 4.09
CA ALA A 168 3.84 -13.80 4.72
C ALA A 168 5.35 -13.57 4.83
N THR A 169 6.00 -13.08 3.76
CA THR A 169 7.44 -12.75 3.77
C THR A 169 7.78 -11.78 4.90
N MET A 170 7.03 -10.68 5.05
CA MET A 170 7.27 -9.69 6.10
C MET A 170 7.00 -10.24 7.51
N ASN A 171 5.90 -10.95 7.71
CA ASN A 171 5.57 -11.53 9.01
C ASN A 171 6.58 -12.58 9.46
N ILE A 172 6.98 -13.47 8.55
CA ILE A 172 8.01 -14.50 8.84
C ILE A 172 9.36 -13.83 9.10
N MET A 173 9.72 -12.79 8.32
CA MET A 173 10.96 -12.03 8.52
C MET A 173 11.01 -11.41 9.92
N MET A 174 9.93 -10.76 10.36
CA MET A 174 9.84 -10.21 11.72
C MET A 174 9.98 -11.32 12.76
N ALA A 175 9.19 -12.38 12.69
CA ALA A 175 9.24 -13.48 13.64
C ALA A 175 10.63 -14.13 13.70
N ALA A 176 11.31 -14.27 12.56
CA ALA A 176 12.63 -14.89 12.44
C ALA A 176 13.77 -14.03 12.99
N ALA A 177 13.63 -12.71 13.03
CA ALA A 177 14.70 -11.79 13.45
C ALA A 177 15.16 -12.03 14.91
N LEU A 178 14.27 -12.56 15.77
CA LEU A 178 14.57 -12.89 17.16
C LEU A 178 14.49 -14.40 17.47
N ALA A 179 14.30 -15.26 16.45
CA ALA A 179 14.23 -16.71 16.63
C ALA A 179 15.62 -17.32 16.88
N GLU A 180 15.68 -18.46 17.58
CA GLU A 180 16.94 -19.18 17.76
C GLU A 180 17.41 -19.87 16.47
N GLY A 181 18.62 -19.57 16.02
CA GLY A 181 19.20 -20.18 14.82
C GLY A 181 19.00 -19.38 13.54
N THR A 182 18.88 -20.06 12.42
CA THR A 182 18.80 -19.44 11.09
C THR A 182 17.50 -19.83 10.39
N THR A 183 16.79 -18.85 9.87
CA THR A 183 15.63 -19.05 8.98
C THR A 183 16.01 -18.70 7.55
N VAL A 184 15.56 -19.52 6.59
CA VAL A 184 15.65 -19.24 5.16
C VAL A 184 14.23 -19.22 4.60
N ILE A 185 13.85 -18.11 3.96
CA ILE A 185 12.58 -17.98 3.26
C ILE A 185 12.85 -18.09 1.78
N GLU A 186 12.34 -19.15 1.15
CA GLU A 186 12.42 -19.39 -0.28
C GLU A 186 11.13 -18.97 -0.99
N ASN A 187 11.21 -18.56 -2.25
CA ASN A 187 10.12 -17.97 -3.02
C ASN A 187 9.53 -16.72 -2.33
N ALA A 188 10.41 -15.94 -1.70
CA ALA A 188 10.07 -14.73 -0.99
C ALA A 188 9.59 -13.62 -1.94
N ALA A 189 8.75 -12.72 -1.44
CA ALA A 189 8.41 -11.48 -2.13
C ALA A 189 9.62 -10.52 -2.18
N ARG A 190 9.69 -9.68 -3.23
CA ARG A 190 10.88 -8.86 -3.53
C ARG A 190 10.60 -7.36 -3.55
N GLU A 191 9.36 -6.97 -3.27
CA GLU A 191 8.88 -5.59 -3.33
C GLU A 191 9.78 -4.64 -2.52
N PRO A 192 9.94 -3.37 -2.94
CA PRO A 192 10.80 -2.39 -2.26
C PRO A 192 10.55 -2.27 -0.76
N HIS A 193 9.31 -2.37 -0.31
CA HIS A 193 8.96 -2.30 1.10
C HIS A 193 9.34 -3.56 1.91
N ILE A 194 9.64 -4.70 1.25
CA ILE A 194 10.29 -5.87 1.87
C ILE A 194 11.74 -5.53 2.23
N VAL A 195 12.45 -4.91 1.28
CA VAL A 195 13.84 -4.46 1.48
C VAL A 195 13.89 -3.39 2.56
N ASP A 196 12.91 -2.48 2.57
CA ASP A 196 12.82 -1.39 3.56
C ASP A 196 12.61 -1.95 4.98
N LEU A 197 11.71 -2.92 5.15
CA LEU A 197 11.53 -3.61 6.44
C LEU A 197 12.81 -4.32 6.89
N ALA A 198 13.51 -5.02 5.98
CA ALA A 198 14.77 -5.67 6.29
C ALA A 198 15.86 -4.67 6.72
N ASN A 199 15.95 -3.52 6.02
CA ASN A 199 16.86 -2.43 6.35
C ASN A 199 16.53 -1.80 7.71
N PHE A 200 15.25 -1.57 7.99
CA PHE A 200 14.80 -1.13 9.32
C PHE A 200 15.26 -2.11 10.42
N LEU A 201 14.95 -3.39 10.27
CA LEU A 201 15.33 -4.41 11.28
C LEU A 201 16.85 -4.51 11.41
N ASN A 202 17.61 -4.48 10.31
CA ASN A 202 19.07 -4.51 10.33
C ASN A 202 19.66 -3.26 11.00
N SER A 203 19.07 -2.08 10.79
CA SER A 203 19.50 -0.85 11.48
C SER A 203 19.27 -0.91 13.00
N MET A 204 18.33 -1.75 13.45
CA MET A 204 18.06 -2.04 14.86
C MET A 204 18.89 -3.21 15.40
N GLY A 205 19.73 -3.85 14.58
CA GLY A 205 20.66 -4.90 14.98
C GLY A 205 20.31 -6.33 14.55
N ALA A 206 19.35 -6.52 13.65
CA ALA A 206 19.06 -7.82 13.04
C ALA A 206 20.19 -8.25 12.06
N ASP A 207 20.20 -9.53 11.67
CA ASP A 207 21.10 -10.09 10.64
C ASP A 207 20.25 -10.72 9.53
N ILE A 208 19.79 -9.88 8.59
CA ILE A 208 18.94 -10.25 7.46
C ILE A 208 19.67 -9.97 6.16
N LYS A 209 19.77 -11.00 5.29
CA LYS A 209 20.44 -10.93 4.00
C LYS A 209 19.53 -11.47 2.89
N GLY A 210 19.69 -10.95 1.67
CA GLY A 210 18.95 -11.41 0.51
C GLY A 210 17.55 -10.77 0.33
N ALA A 211 17.14 -9.80 1.16
CA ALA A 211 15.93 -9.04 0.92
C ALA A 211 15.98 -8.38 -0.48
N GLY A 212 14.88 -8.48 -1.24
CA GLY A 212 14.84 -8.08 -2.65
C GLY A 212 15.20 -9.20 -3.63
N THR A 213 15.57 -10.38 -3.14
CA THR A 213 15.72 -11.61 -3.92
C THR A 213 14.65 -12.64 -3.53
N ASP A 214 14.60 -13.76 -4.20
CA ASP A 214 13.64 -14.85 -3.90
C ASP A 214 14.04 -15.72 -2.71
N SER A 215 15.26 -15.51 -2.16
CA SER A 215 15.74 -16.22 -0.97
C SER A 215 16.24 -15.23 0.07
N ILE A 216 15.63 -15.23 1.25
CA ILE A 216 15.99 -14.35 2.36
C ILE A 216 16.50 -15.21 3.51
N LYS A 217 17.74 -14.92 3.94
CA LYS A 217 18.38 -15.58 5.07
C LYS A 217 18.40 -14.68 6.29
N ILE A 218 17.89 -15.16 7.41
CA ILE A 218 17.77 -14.43 8.66
C ILE A 218 18.45 -15.23 9.77
N ARG A 219 19.48 -14.67 10.37
CA ARG A 219 20.06 -15.22 11.60
C ARG A 219 19.48 -14.49 12.78
N GLY A 220 18.74 -15.19 13.61
CA GLY A 220 18.10 -14.58 14.77
C GLY A 220 19.12 -14.01 15.76
N VAL A 221 18.76 -12.90 16.36
CA VAL A 221 19.59 -12.18 17.34
C VAL A 221 18.87 -12.15 18.70
N LYS A 222 19.63 -11.91 19.79
CA LYS A 222 19.04 -11.94 21.14
C LYS A 222 18.11 -10.76 21.43
N LYS A 223 18.38 -9.59 20.81
CA LYS A 223 17.55 -8.39 20.94
C LYS A 223 17.80 -7.42 19.81
N LEU A 224 16.83 -6.55 19.54
CA LEU A 224 16.95 -5.38 18.70
C LEU A 224 17.02 -4.14 19.56
N ASN A 225 17.86 -3.17 19.17
CA ASN A 225 18.11 -1.96 19.92
C ASN A 225 17.41 -0.76 19.27
N GLY A 226 17.17 0.31 20.03
CA GLY A 226 16.63 1.56 19.52
C GLY A 226 17.54 2.24 18.52
N GLY A 227 16.94 3.08 17.67
CA GLY A 227 17.67 3.82 16.63
C GLY A 227 16.74 4.72 15.83
N SER A 228 17.29 5.32 14.76
CA SER A 228 16.55 6.16 13.83
C SER A 228 16.49 5.51 12.46
N TYR A 229 15.35 5.64 11.78
CA TYR A 229 15.15 5.12 10.44
C TYR A 229 14.20 6.01 9.64
N ALA A 230 14.48 6.20 8.35
CA ALA A 230 13.60 6.91 7.43
C ALA A 230 12.95 5.91 6.44
N ILE A 231 11.62 5.93 6.36
CA ILE A 231 10.85 5.11 5.44
C ILE A 231 11.11 5.56 4.00
N ILE A 232 11.20 4.63 3.06
CA ILE A 232 11.33 4.94 1.62
C ILE A 232 10.13 5.72 1.09
N PRO A 233 10.28 6.53 0.02
CA PRO A 233 9.15 7.18 -0.64
C PRO A 233 8.21 6.17 -1.32
N ASP A 234 6.94 6.57 -1.45
CA ASP A 234 5.88 5.69 -1.99
C ASP A 234 5.89 5.64 -3.52
N GLN A 235 6.34 4.50 -4.07
CA GLN A 235 6.32 4.26 -5.52
C GLN A 235 4.91 4.30 -6.13
N ILE A 236 3.87 3.97 -5.37
CA ILE A 236 2.49 3.95 -5.87
C ILE A 236 1.92 5.37 -5.92
N GLU A 237 2.24 6.20 -4.94
CA GLU A 237 1.91 7.63 -4.97
C GLU A 237 2.61 8.31 -6.15
N ALA A 238 3.93 8.07 -6.33
CA ALA A 238 4.69 8.58 -7.47
C ALA A 238 4.06 8.14 -8.80
N GLY A 239 3.79 6.85 -8.96
CA GLY A 239 3.13 6.30 -10.16
C GLY A 239 1.74 6.87 -10.40
N THR A 240 1.00 7.23 -9.34
CA THR A 240 -0.31 7.87 -9.46
C THR A 240 -0.20 9.28 -10.04
N TYR A 241 0.80 10.09 -9.62
CA TYR A 241 1.05 11.40 -10.25
C TYR A 241 1.55 11.28 -11.67
N MET A 242 2.41 10.30 -11.99
CA MET A 242 2.83 10.00 -13.37
C MET A 242 1.61 9.66 -14.24
N ALA A 243 0.70 8.82 -13.75
CA ALA A 243 -0.54 8.47 -14.43
C ALA A 243 -1.49 9.67 -14.58
N ALA A 244 -1.53 10.59 -13.62
CA ALA A 244 -2.32 11.81 -13.70
C ALA A 244 -1.84 12.70 -14.86
N VAL A 245 -0.52 12.95 -14.98
CA VAL A 245 0.06 13.68 -16.12
C VAL A 245 -0.19 12.95 -17.43
N ALA A 246 -0.01 11.64 -17.44
CA ALA A 246 -0.30 10.84 -18.64
C ALA A 246 -1.76 11.00 -19.11
N ALA A 247 -2.72 11.06 -18.17
CA ALA A 247 -4.13 11.23 -18.50
C ALA A 247 -4.51 12.66 -18.92
N THR A 248 -3.99 13.69 -18.22
CA THR A 248 -4.38 15.09 -18.41
C THR A 248 -3.52 15.85 -19.42
N GLY A 249 -2.26 15.40 -19.64
CA GLY A 249 -1.21 16.18 -20.29
C GLY A 249 -0.52 17.14 -19.33
N GLY A 250 0.49 17.83 -19.83
CA GLY A 250 1.31 18.76 -19.08
C GLY A 250 2.66 18.20 -18.69
N GLU A 251 3.23 18.73 -17.61
CA GLU A 251 4.58 18.41 -17.13
C GLU A 251 4.65 18.53 -15.60
N LEU A 252 5.09 17.48 -14.93
CA LEU A 252 5.35 17.48 -13.49
C LEU A 252 6.77 17.06 -13.17
N LEU A 253 7.40 17.78 -12.25
CA LEU A 253 8.58 17.33 -11.53
C LEU A 253 8.13 16.59 -10.26
N ILE A 254 8.38 15.31 -10.20
CA ILE A 254 8.05 14.44 -9.06
C ILE A 254 9.31 14.25 -8.23
N ARG A 255 9.29 14.76 -6.99
CA ARG A 255 10.42 14.75 -6.06
C ARG A 255 10.27 13.67 -4.98
N ASN A 256 11.39 13.34 -4.34
CA ASN A 256 11.45 12.29 -3.31
C ASN A 256 10.97 10.96 -3.87
N VAL A 257 11.64 10.48 -4.91
CA VAL A 257 11.38 9.18 -5.53
C VAL A 257 12.66 8.35 -5.58
N ILE A 258 12.51 7.05 -5.68
CA ILE A 258 13.61 6.14 -6.01
C ILE A 258 13.33 5.65 -7.43
N PRO A 259 13.97 6.20 -8.48
CA PRO A 259 13.63 5.89 -9.87
C PRO A 259 13.66 4.39 -10.16
N LYS A 260 14.60 3.66 -9.55
CA LYS A 260 14.70 2.21 -9.68
C LYS A 260 13.43 1.44 -9.25
N HIS A 261 12.65 1.99 -8.35
CA HIS A 261 11.36 1.40 -7.95
C HIS A 261 10.25 1.64 -8.98
N MET A 262 10.49 2.59 -9.91
CA MET A 262 9.51 3.03 -10.91
C MET A 262 9.70 2.35 -12.27
N ASP A 263 10.77 1.58 -12.48
CA ASP A 263 11.19 1.02 -13.79
C ASP A 263 10.01 0.44 -14.61
N CYS A 264 9.19 -0.41 -14.00
CA CYS A 264 8.09 -1.07 -14.70
C CYS A 264 6.91 -0.13 -15.01
N ILE A 265 6.67 0.88 -14.17
CA ILE A 265 5.64 1.90 -14.38
C ILE A 265 6.10 2.86 -15.47
N SER A 266 7.33 3.37 -15.36
CA SER A 266 7.96 4.25 -16.36
C SER A 266 8.00 3.59 -17.74
N ALA A 267 8.41 2.32 -17.82
CA ALA A 267 8.46 1.59 -19.08
C ALA A 267 7.08 1.56 -19.78
N LYS A 268 6.00 1.29 -19.04
CA LYS A 268 4.64 1.24 -19.61
C LYS A 268 4.13 2.62 -20.03
N LEU A 269 4.42 3.66 -19.28
CA LEU A 269 4.06 5.03 -19.66
C LEU A 269 4.86 5.51 -20.86
N MET A 270 6.16 5.17 -20.96
CA MET A 270 6.97 5.48 -22.15
C MET A 270 6.48 4.74 -23.40
N GLU A 271 6.06 3.46 -23.29
CA GLU A 271 5.38 2.74 -24.39
C GLU A 271 4.12 3.47 -24.88
N MET A 272 3.46 4.22 -24.00
CA MET A 272 2.27 5.02 -24.32
C MET A 272 2.60 6.41 -24.88
N GLY A 273 3.90 6.78 -24.99
CA GLY A 273 4.35 8.05 -25.52
C GLY A 273 4.53 9.16 -24.46
N VAL A 274 4.60 8.80 -23.18
CA VAL A 274 4.96 9.72 -22.10
C VAL A 274 6.47 9.85 -22.03
N GLU A 275 6.97 11.07 -21.94
CA GLU A 275 8.40 11.37 -21.78
C GLU A 275 8.73 11.37 -20.28
N ILE A 276 9.81 10.66 -19.90
CA ILE A 276 10.24 10.53 -18.52
C ILE A 276 11.75 10.71 -18.47
N GLU A 277 12.21 11.66 -17.65
CA GLU A 277 13.61 11.93 -17.38
C GLU A 277 13.89 11.73 -15.89
N GLU A 278 14.94 10.98 -15.55
CA GLU A 278 15.35 10.68 -14.18
C GLU A 278 16.58 11.50 -13.80
N ASN A 279 16.57 12.14 -12.62
CA ASN A 279 17.69 12.89 -12.10
C ASN A 279 17.79 12.73 -10.57
N GLY A 280 18.66 11.82 -10.12
CA GLY A 280 18.84 11.55 -8.69
C GLY A 280 17.58 10.98 -8.04
N ASP A 281 16.94 11.73 -7.16
CA ASP A 281 15.69 11.42 -6.48
C ASP A 281 14.48 12.19 -7.05
N GLU A 282 14.59 12.64 -8.29
CA GLU A 282 13.57 13.39 -9.02
C GLU A 282 13.27 12.72 -10.35
N MET A 283 12.02 12.84 -10.80
CA MET A 283 11.56 12.39 -12.13
C MET A 283 10.74 13.49 -12.79
N LEU A 284 11.15 13.92 -13.99
CA LEU A 284 10.37 14.82 -14.82
C LEU A 284 9.50 13.98 -15.76
N VAL A 285 8.20 14.17 -15.69
CA VAL A 285 7.20 13.42 -16.49
C VAL A 285 6.42 14.39 -17.35
N ARG A 286 6.38 14.16 -18.65
CA ARG A 286 5.73 15.04 -19.63
C ARG A 286 4.89 14.25 -20.62
N ARG A 287 3.69 14.74 -20.91
CA ARG A 287 2.88 14.26 -22.02
C ARG A 287 2.40 15.41 -22.88
N THR A 288 2.84 15.45 -24.14
CA THR A 288 2.45 16.46 -25.13
C THR A 288 1.62 15.87 -26.27
N GLY A 289 1.80 14.59 -26.57
CA GLY A 289 1.14 13.89 -27.66
C GLY A 289 -0.09 13.08 -27.25
N ARG A 290 -0.67 12.39 -28.23
CA ARG A 290 -1.75 11.41 -28.01
C ARG A 290 -1.18 10.12 -27.43
N LEU A 291 -1.88 9.54 -26.44
CA LEU A 291 -1.48 8.28 -25.84
C LEU A 291 -1.63 7.12 -26.82
N GLN A 292 -0.63 6.25 -26.84
CA GLN A 292 -0.63 5.02 -27.62
C GLN A 292 -1.08 3.84 -26.74
N ARG A 293 -1.76 2.86 -27.36
CA ARG A 293 -2.13 1.63 -26.67
C ARG A 293 -0.93 0.83 -26.20
N THR A 294 -1.04 0.16 -25.08
CA THR A 294 -0.11 -0.90 -24.64
C THR A 294 -0.84 -1.95 -23.83
N ASN A 295 -0.20 -3.10 -23.62
CA ASN A 295 -0.73 -4.15 -22.76
C ASN A 295 0.02 -4.18 -21.43
N VAL A 296 -0.73 -4.37 -20.35
CA VAL A 296 -0.19 -4.45 -19.01
C VAL A 296 -0.55 -5.79 -18.37
N LYS A 297 0.43 -6.45 -17.76
CA LYS A 297 0.22 -7.64 -16.94
C LYS A 297 0.76 -7.36 -15.55
N THR A 298 -0.09 -7.46 -14.53
CA THR A 298 0.36 -7.33 -13.15
C THR A 298 1.16 -8.57 -12.75
N MET A 299 2.25 -8.36 -12.04
CA MET A 299 3.13 -9.43 -11.55
C MET A 299 3.77 -9.01 -10.22
N PRO A 300 4.25 -9.98 -9.40
CA PRO A 300 5.14 -9.64 -8.29
C PRO A 300 6.35 -8.84 -8.78
N TYR A 301 6.88 -7.97 -7.91
CA TYR A 301 8.04 -7.14 -8.22
C TYR A 301 9.23 -8.00 -8.75
N PRO A 302 9.97 -7.56 -9.80
CA PRO A 302 9.94 -6.23 -10.43
C PRO A 302 8.92 -6.06 -11.57
N GLY A 303 7.89 -6.90 -11.65
CA GLY A 303 6.82 -6.73 -12.61
C GLY A 303 5.89 -5.57 -12.26
N PHE A 304 4.91 -5.29 -13.15
CA PHE A 304 3.97 -4.18 -12.95
C PHE A 304 3.10 -4.41 -11.71
N PRO A 305 3.10 -3.49 -10.73
CA PRO A 305 2.44 -3.70 -9.45
C PRO A 305 0.91 -3.69 -9.58
N THR A 306 0.24 -4.65 -8.95
CA THR A 306 -1.22 -4.69 -8.90
C THR A 306 -1.83 -3.43 -8.26
N ASP A 307 -1.09 -2.74 -7.38
CA ASP A 307 -1.51 -1.48 -6.77
C ASP A 307 -1.56 -0.28 -7.75
N MET A 308 -0.95 -0.42 -8.93
CA MET A 308 -1.04 0.55 -10.03
C MET A 308 -2.04 0.13 -11.14
N GLN A 309 -2.62 -1.06 -11.02
CA GLN A 309 -3.51 -1.59 -12.06
C GLN A 309 -4.75 -0.71 -12.31
N PRO A 310 -5.47 -0.20 -11.29
CA PRO A 310 -6.59 0.70 -11.52
C PRO A 310 -6.17 2.05 -12.15
N GLN A 311 -5.06 2.63 -11.71
CA GLN A 311 -4.56 3.92 -12.20
C GLN A 311 -4.16 3.82 -13.67
N ILE A 312 -3.43 2.77 -14.05
CA ILE A 312 -3.05 2.59 -15.46
C ILE A 312 -4.27 2.29 -16.36
N ALA A 313 -5.34 1.67 -15.81
CA ALA A 313 -6.57 1.45 -16.55
C ALA A 313 -7.23 2.77 -16.97
N SER A 314 -7.24 3.79 -16.10
CA SER A 314 -7.74 5.12 -16.43
C SER A 314 -6.95 5.76 -17.59
N VAL A 315 -5.63 5.56 -17.63
CA VAL A 315 -4.76 6.08 -18.68
C VAL A 315 -4.98 5.31 -20.01
N LEU A 316 -5.02 3.96 -19.93
CA LEU A 316 -5.23 3.09 -21.10
C LEU A 316 -6.59 3.30 -21.76
N ALA A 317 -7.63 3.66 -20.98
CA ALA A 317 -8.96 3.96 -21.53
C ALA A 317 -8.99 5.27 -22.36
N LEU A 318 -7.93 6.10 -22.29
CA LEU A 318 -7.73 7.29 -23.11
C LEU A 318 -6.73 7.08 -24.26
N ALA A 319 -6.12 5.90 -24.35
CA ALA A 319 -5.09 5.60 -25.34
C ALA A 319 -5.70 5.22 -26.71
N ASP A 320 -5.04 5.58 -27.80
CA ASP A 320 -5.51 5.26 -29.14
C ASP A 320 -5.43 3.75 -29.42
N GLY A 321 -6.58 3.14 -29.72
CA GLY A 321 -6.72 1.71 -30.02
C GLY A 321 -7.17 0.87 -28.82
N THR A 322 -6.87 -0.43 -28.88
CA THR A 322 -7.32 -1.41 -27.87
C THR A 322 -6.14 -1.88 -27.02
N SER A 323 -6.29 -1.80 -25.71
CA SER A 323 -5.32 -2.26 -24.71
C SER A 323 -5.86 -3.43 -23.90
N LEU A 324 -4.96 -4.26 -23.36
CA LEU A 324 -5.30 -5.36 -22.47
C LEU A 324 -4.65 -5.18 -21.10
N ILE A 325 -5.41 -5.44 -20.05
CA ILE A 325 -4.87 -5.61 -18.68
C ILE A 325 -5.12 -7.04 -18.26
N THR A 326 -4.04 -7.76 -17.89
CA THR A 326 -4.13 -9.08 -17.28
C THR A 326 -3.76 -8.97 -15.80
N GLU A 327 -4.71 -9.26 -14.90
CA GLU A 327 -4.49 -9.27 -13.45
C GLU A 327 -4.04 -10.66 -13.00
N SER A 328 -2.78 -10.79 -12.56
CA SER A 328 -2.22 -12.09 -12.17
C SER A 328 -2.12 -12.27 -10.66
N VAL A 329 -2.29 -11.20 -9.87
CA VAL A 329 -2.06 -11.21 -8.41
C VAL A 329 -3.37 -11.41 -7.64
N TRP A 330 -4.44 -10.68 -8.01
CA TRP A 330 -5.72 -10.70 -7.30
C TRP A 330 -6.88 -11.19 -8.16
N ASN A 331 -7.89 -11.82 -7.52
CA ASN A 331 -9.03 -12.37 -8.25
C ASN A 331 -10.13 -11.34 -8.57
N ASN A 332 -10.36 -10.32 -7.77
CA ASN A 332 -11.46 -9.37 -7.90
C ASN A 332 -10.99 -7.92 -7.99
N ARG A 333 -10.00 -7.64 -8.84
CA ARG A 333 -9.36 -6.30 -8.89
C ARG A 333 -10.10 -5.28 -9.75
N PHE A 334 -11.07 -5.69 -10.58
CA PHE A 334 -11.72 -4.84 -11.58
C PHE A 334 -13.01 -4.14 -11.09
N LYS A 335 -13.28 -4.05 -9.80
CA LYS A 335 -14.48 -3.42 -9.23
C LYS A 335 -14.66 -1.95 -9.62
N TYR A 336 -13.59 -1.24 -9.94
CA TYR A 336 -13.62 0.15 -10.37
C TYR A 336 -14.13 0.33 -11.81
N VAL A 337 -14.22 -0.74 -12.58
CA VAL A 337 -14.57 -0.67 -14.02
C VAL A 337 -15.96 -0.09 -14.23
N ASP A 338 -16.93 -0.46 -13.39
CA ASP A 338 -18.29 0.06 -13.51
C ASP A 338 -18.34 1.58 -13.24
N GLU A 339 -17.50 2.07 -12.34
CA GLU A 339 -17.39 3.50 -12.09
C GLU A 339 -16.68 4.24 -13.23
N LEU A 340 -15.64 3.67 -13.85
CA LEU A 340 -15.02 4.23 -15.05
C LEU A 340 -15.99 4.25 -16.24
N LYS A 341 -16.86 3.25 -16.39
CA LYS A 341 -17.92 3.24 -17.41
C LYS A 341 -18.91 4.38 -17.24
N ARG A 342 -19.20 4.80 -15.99
CA ARG A 342 -20.03 6.00 -15.72
C ARG A 342 -19.41 7.27 -16.28
N LEU A 343 -18.07 7.34 -16.30
CA LEU A 343 -17.31 8.43 -16.92
C LEU A 343 -17.16 8.28 -18.46
N GLY A 344 -17.73 7.23 -19.05
CA GLY A 344 -17.70 6.98 -20.50
C GLY A 344 -16.60 6.04 -20.98
N ALA A 345 -15.85 5.39 -20.09
CA ALA A 345 -14.85 4.40 -20.49
C ALA A 345 -15.48 3.18 -21.15
N ARG A 346 -14.79 2.63 -22.16
CA ARG A 346 -15.18 1.39 -22.85
C ARG A 346 -14.29 0.25 -22.39
N ILE A 347 -14.76 -0.49 -21.40
CA ILE A 347 -14.01 -1.57 -20.76
C ILE A 347 -14.89 -2.80 -20.67
N GLN A 348 -14.36 -3.95 -21.09
CA GLN A 348 -15.00 -5.27 -20.91
C GLN A 348 -14.07 -6.13 -20.06
N VAL A 349 -14.63 -6.82 -19.08
CA VAL A 349 -13.87 -7.71 -18.19
C VAL A 349 -14.33 -9.13 -18.36
N ASP A 350 -13.38 -10.03 -18.60
CA ASP A 350 -13.60 -11.48 -18.59
C ASP A 350 -12.56 -12.14 -17.67
N GLY A 351 -13.02 -12.62 -16.54
CA GLY A 351 -12.19 -13.22 -15.49
C GLY A 351 -11.07 -12.29 -15.01
N LYS A 352 -9.84 -12.59 -15.39
CA LYS A 352 -8.64 -11.83 -15.03
C LYS A 352 -8.15 -10.88 -16.13
N VAL A 353 -8.91 -10.71 -17.18
CA VAL A 353 -8.51 -9.86 -18.32
C VAL A 353 -9.54 -8.74 -18.51
N ALA A 354 -9.06 -7.52 -18.63
CA ALA A 354 -9.84 -6.38 -19.07
C ALA A 354 -9.38 -5.95 -20.47
N VAL A 355 -10.34 -5.75 -21.37
CA VAL A 355 -10.16 -5.17 -22.70
C VAL A 355 -10.63 -3.73 -22.63
N LEU A 356 -9.75 -2.79 -22.98
CA LEU A 356 -10.02 -1.35 -22.95
C LEU A 356 -9.95 -0.81 -24.38
N GLU A 357 -11.05 -0.25 -24.85
CA GLU A 357 -11.09 0.51 -26.10
C GLU A 357 -10.93 2.00 -25.77
N GLY A 358 -9.93 2.64 -26.34
CA GLY A 358 -9.66 4.05 -26.07
C GLY A 358 -10.82 4.95 -26.47
N VAL A 359 -11.09 5.96 -25.62
CA VAL A 359 -12.02 7.05 -25.90
C VAL A 359 -11.27 8.38 -26.01
N ASP A 360 -11.83 9.35 -26.71
CA ASP A 360 -11.17 10.65 -26.87
C ASP A 360 -11.13 11.46 -25.57
N HIS A 361 -12.14 11.31 -24.71
CA HIS A 361 -12.26 11.96 -23.41
C HIS A 361 -13.24 11.20 -22.50
N PHE A 362 -13.11 11.41 -21.23
CA PHE A 362 -14.13 11.07 -20.25
C PHE A 362 -15.11 12.23 -20.07
N THR A 363 -16.30 11.93 -19.52
CA THR A 363 -17.32 12.93 -19.17
C THR A 363 -17.56 12.88 -17.65
N GLY A 364 -17.60 14.03 -17.00
CA GLY A 364 -17.84 14.13 -15.58
C GLY A 364 -19.18 13.51 -15.17
N ALA A 365 -19.17 12.75 -14.07
CA ALA A 365 -20.34 12.08 -13.50
C ALA A 365 -20.13 11.79 -11.99
N PRO A 366 -21.21 11.57 -11.22
CA PRO A 366 -21.09 11.06 -9.87
C PRO A 366 -20.58 9.61 -9.87
N VAL A 367 -19.52 9.34 -9.07
CA VAL A 367 -18.89 8.03 -8.93
C VAL A 367 -18.54 7.76 -7.46
N GLN A 368 -18.28 6.50 -7.12
CA GLN A 368 -17.96 6.07 -5.77
C GLN A 368 -16.61 5.35 -5.74
N ALA A 369 -15.74 5.74 -4.82
CA ALA A 369 -14.48 5.01 -4.61
C ALA A 369 -14.77 3.65 -3.95
N PRO A 370 -14.55 2.51 -4.64
CA PRO A 370 -14.81 1.20 -4.03
C PRO A 370 -13.68 0.76 -3.10
N ASP A 371 -12.48 1.30 -3.28
CA ASP A 371 -11.29 1.06 -2.47
C ASP A 371 -10.23 2.15 -2.70
N LEU A 372 -9.11 2.04 -1.97
CA LEU A 372 -8.00 3.00 -2.03
C LEU A 372 -7.46 3.24 -3.44
N ARG A 373 -7.09 2.19 -4.17
CA ARG A 373 -6.41 2.30 -5.48
C ARG A 373 -7.39 2.59 -6.61
N ALA A 374 -8.57 2.01 -6.53
CA ALA A 374 -9.67 2.35 -7.40
C ALA A 374 -10.10 3.82 -7.23
N GLY A 375 -10.16 4.32 -6.00
CA GLY A 375 -10.42 5.74 -5.73
C GLY A 375 -9.39 6.66 -6.39
N ALA A 376 -8.10 6.32 -6.30
CA ALA A 376 -7.05 7.08 -6.99
C ALA A 376 -7.20 7.05 -8.52
N ALA A 377 -7.60 5.91 -9.09
CA ALA A 377 -7.90 5.80 -10.52
C ALA A 377 -9.07 6.70 -10.94
N LEU A 378 -10.11 6.80 -10.10
CA LEU A 378 -11.24 7.69 -10.34
C LEU A 378 -10.83 9.16 -10.25
N VAL A 379 -9.90 9.52 -9.36
CA VAL A 379 -9.33 10.89 -9.33
C VAL A 379 -8.61 11.19 -10.63
N ILE A 380 -7.76 10.29 -11.14
CA ILE A 380 -7.06 10.46 -12.42
C ILE A 380 -8.08 10.62 -13.57
N ALA A 381 -9.10 9.75 -13.63
CA ALA A 381 -10.12 9.82 -14.66
C ALA A 381 -10.92 11.14 -14.58
N ALA A 382 -11.26 11.58 -13.37
CA ALA A 382 -11.95 12.84 -13.14
C ALA A 382 -11.15 14.07 -13.58
N LEU A 383 -9.83 14.09 -13.31
CA LEU A 383 -8.93 15.15 -13.76
C LEU A 383 -8.88 15.27 -15.29
N ALA A 384 -8.99 14.14 -16.00
CA ALA A 384 -9.00 14.09 -17.46
C ALA A 384 -10.40 14.23 -18.09
N ALA A 385 -11.47 14.22 -17.29
CA ALA A 385 -12.84 14.29 -17.77
C ALA A 385 -13.24 15.71 -18.17
N HIS A 386 -14.14 15.83 -19.12
CA HIS A 386 -14.82 17.09 -19.41
C HIS A 386 -16.00 17.27 -18.45
N GLY A 387 -16.06 18.42 -17.78
CA GLY A 387 -17.10 18.75 -16.81
C GLY A 387 -16.73 18.34 -15.37
N THR A 388 -17.75 18.28 -14.51
CA THR A 388 -17.58 18.05 -13.07
C THR A 388 -17.82 16.60 -12.70
N THR A 389 -16.90 16.02 -11.95
CA THR A 389 -17.01 14.68 -11.35
C THR A 389 -17.13 14.82 -9.84
N GLU A 390 -18.10 14.13 -9.25
CA GLU A 390 -18.25 13.99 -7.80
C GLU A 390 -17.78 12.60 -7.38
N ILE A 391 -16.78 12.51 -6.50
CA ILE A 391 -16.25 11.23 -6.01
C ILE A 391 -16.64 11.09 -4.54
N SER A 392 -17.49 10.14 -4.23
CA SER A 392 -17.86 9.79 -2.85
C SER A 392 -16.98 8.67 -2.28
N HIS A 393 -17.13 8.37 -0.97
CA HIS A 393 -16.33 7.39 -0.23
C HIS A 393 -14.82 7.69 -0.24
N VAL A 394 -14.46 8.97 -0.21
CA VAL A 394 -13.06 9.44 -0.29
C VAL A 394 -12.20 9.00 0.90
N GLN A 395 -12.81 8.61 2.02
CA GLN A 395 -12.12 8.02 3.16
C GLN A 395 -11.27 6.78 2.78
N TYR A 396 -11.61 6.07 1.70
CA TYR A 396 -10.78 4.99 1.20
C TYR A 396 -9.48 5.51 0.56
N ILE A 397 -9.52 6.68 -0.09
CA ILE A 397 -8.35 7.31 -0.71
C ILE A 397 -7.39 7.83 0.37
N GLU A 398 -7.93 8.44 1.43
CA GLU A 398 -7.18 9.00 2.56
C GLU A 398 -6.44 7.94 3.41
N ARG A 399 -6.73 6.66 3.19
CA ARG A 399 -5.98 5.55 3.80
C ARG A 399 -4.58 5.38 3.24
N GLY A 400 -4.26 5.96 2.10
CA GLY A 400 -2.97 5.72 1.47
C GLY A 400 -2.41 6.87 0.65
N TYR A 401 -3.12 7.97 0.52
CA TYR A 401 -2.63 9.18 -0.14
C TYR A 401 -2.68 10.35 0.84
N GLU A 402 -1.50 10.85 1.18
CA GLU A 402 -1.39 12.03 2.02
C GLU A 402 -1.77 13.28 1.24
N ASP A 403 -2.82 13.96 1.69
CA ASP A 403 -3.23 15.30 1.22
C ASP A 403 -3.28 15.43 -0.32
N ILE A 404 -3.82 14.38 -0.98
CA ILE A 404 -3.86 14.30 -2.46
C ILE A 404 -4.55 15.53 -3.08
N VAL A 405 -5.57 16.09 -2.43
CA VAL A 405 -6.30 17.27 -2.91
C VAL A 405 -5.39 18.49 -2.96
N SER A 406 -4.68 18.81 -1.89
CA SER A 406 -3.77 19.97 -1.84
C SER A 406 -2.60 19.81 -2.80
N LYS A 407 -2.03 18.60 -2.90
CA LYS A 407 -0.92 18.30 -3.81
C LYS A 407 -1.34 18.47 -5.28
N LEU A 408 -2.51 17.97 -5.66
CA LEU A 408 -3.04 18.14 -7.02
C LEU A 408 -3.41 19.59 -7.33
N ARG A 409 -4.00 20.31 -6.37
CA ARG A 409 -4.29 21.75 -6.54
C ARG A 409 -3.02 22.57 -6.74
N ALA A 410 -1.95 22.25 -6.04
CA ALA A 410 -0.66 22.95 -6.18
C ALA A 410 -0.06 22.83 -7.60
N VAL A 411 -0.44 21.81 -8.35
CA VAL A 411 0.00 21.57 -9.73
C VAL A 411 -1.06 21.89 -10.79
N GLY A 412 -2.11 22.63 -10.41
CA GLY A 412 -3.09 23.20 -11.33
C GLY A 412 -4.39 22.43 -11.51
N ALA A 413 -4.63 21.37 -10.71
CA ALA A 413 -5.92 20.69 -10.73
C ALA A 413 -7.01 21.53 -10.04
N ASP A 414 -8.21 21.55 -10.62
CA ASP A 414 -9.40 22.09 -9.98
C ASP A 414 -10.12 20.96 -9.22
N ILE A 415 -9.72 20.74 -7.99
CA ILE A 415 -10.22 19.70 -7.10
C ILE A 415 -10.45 20.28 -5.69
N ALA A 416 -11.57 19.93 -5.08
CA ALA A 416 -11.89 20.32 -3.72
C ALA A 416 -12.49 19.16 -2.92
N MET A 417 -12.24 19.14 -1.61
CA MET A 417 -12.98 18.31 -0.67
C MET A 417 -14.15 19.10 -0.11
N VAL A 418 -15.33 18.53 -0.13
CA VAL A 418 -16.57 19.14 0.36
C VAL A 418 -17.21 18.21 1.36
N ASP A 419 -17.59 18.77 2.52
CA ASP A 419 -18.39 18.07 3.52
C ASP A 419 -19.84 18.01 3.08
N GLU A 420 -20.40 16.83 2.95
CA GLU A 420 -21.82 16.63 2.77
C GLU A 420 -22.47 16.58 4.18
N PRO A 421 -23.43 17.48 4.51
CA PRO A 421 -24.18 17.32 5.74
C PRO A 421 -24.90 15.96 5.70
N GLU A 422 -24.87 15.23 6.81
CA GLU A 422 -25.64 13.98 6.94
C GLU A 422 -27.10 14.27 6.64
N THR A 423 -27.58 13.79 5.51
CA THR A 423 -29.01 13.82 5.21
C THR A 423 -29.68 12.77 6.09
N GLU A 424 -30.71 13.19 6.85
CA GLU A 424 -31.54 12.38 7.78
C GLU A 424 -32.23 11.15 7.15
N LYS A 425 -31.60 10.45 6.22
CA LYS A 425 -32.22 9.32 5.49
C LYS A 425 -31.73 7.93 5.92
N ASP A 426 -30.83 7.81 6.86
CA ASP A 426 -30.38 6.49 7.34
C ASP A 426 -31.13 5.95 8.57
N GLU A 427 -32.03 6.72 9.19
CA GLU A 427 -32.88 6.23 10.29
C GLU A 427 -34.07 5.35 9.85
N ALA A 428 -34.36 5.25 8.56
CA ALA A 428 -35.52 4.52 8.05
C ALA A 428 -35.24 3.07 7.62
N ARG A 429 -34.06 2.50 7.95
CA ARG A 429 -33.73 1.10 7.62
C ARG A 429 -33.51 0.19 8.82
N ILE A 430 -33.88 0.62 10.02
CA ILE A 430 -33.99 -0.25 11.21
C ILE A 430 -35.44 -0.18 11.68
N GLY A 431 -36.30 -0.89 11.02
CA GLY A 431 -37.67 -1.16 11.37
C GLY A 431 -38.05 -2.56 10.91
#